data_54ad09f6a573721a1f787d20df1b48c7
#
_entry.id   54ad09f6a573721a1f787d20df1b48c7
#
_cell.length_a   1.000
_cell.length_b   1.000
_cell.length_c   1.000
_cell.angle_alpha   90.00
_cell.angle_beta   90.00
_cell.angle_gamma   90.00
#
_symmetry.space_group_name_H-M   'P 1'
#
loop_
_entity.id
_entity.type
_entity.pdbx_description
1 polymer ?
#
loop_
_entity_poly.entity_id
_entity_poly.type
_entity_poly.pdbx_seq_one_letter_code
_entity_poly.pdbx_strand_id
1 'polypeptide(L)'
;NIVLKANTDLGLSGGLNTGFATPSRFNTGTNLGYQSGPVTLFGTYGYNADDRAIVGINDRLRYDPAGSPLSYTNQDIDGRTINAGHNFTGNIDYKLTDKDVLSNSLSLNRRHSNDGALAGYTELDATQAFLDRYVIDRNDKARGLVFDNSLSIKHTIEPRKHELSAEVRFNRTRDEDNTLLWREPQNPDGTSSGPSTQGEIDGTSALTRQLTMQTDYTRPLTASTKLESGLKETGRWLDRDFLVFKDDLGNGNWVQSNLSNKFQFDEHVHAGYGVLSQSVGKFDLQAGLRAEWANRSFDLAGAQGIPYNYHSLFPSGVIMYKPSDQSQVKVSYSRRIRRPGTQELNPFPVFFDQQNVFIGNPRLNPEYTDAFELSMSKTGQFGSLQLSPFYRHTTDVIRVNINTADTVEGREVTSINFQNLDKSDSWGTDLNGSLRLGPKLNAFGGFNLFKMVTDGGSQSALSSNAVTWSYRLNATTQVTPTVTLQANYFYRAPVNIEKGRFSSIQMTNITLRKKLDGDNMSVAVRFADPFNTMYFKVKAGDDNLQQITARRFGVRATYVTFQWNYGQAPKIRLPQQDQPQPTSVFP
;
A
#
# COMPACT_ATOMS: atom_id res chain seq x y z
N ASN A 1 -3.60 -23.70 -24.51
CA ASN A 1 -4.96 -23.22 -24.16
C ASN A 1 -5.90 -24.40 -24.09
N ILE A 2 -6.12 -24.94 -22.89
CA ILE A 2 -7.23 -25.89 -22.66
C ILE A 2 -8.46 -24.99 -22.46
N VAL A 3 -9.28 -24.87 -23.49
CA VAL A 3 -10.60 -24.26 -23.40
C VAL A 3 -11.51 -25.32 -22.78
N LEU A 4 -11.82 -25.23 -21.50
CA LEU A 4 -12.85 -26.05 -20.88
C LEU A 4 -14.18 -25.77 -21.59
N LYS A 5 -14.94 -26.86 -21.92
CA LYS A 5 -16.30 -26.75 -22.43
C LYS A 5 -17.11 -25.80 -21.53
N ALA A 6 -17.90 -24.94 -22.13
CA ALA A 6 -18.65 -23.88 -21.45
C ALA A 6 -19.74 -24.36 -20.46
N ASN A 7 -19.95 -25.66 -20.31
CA ASN A 7 -21.03 -26.30 -19.52
C ASN A 7 -20.55 -27.52 -18.73
N THR A 8 -19.41 -27.46 -18.05
CA THR A 8 -19.07 -28.47 -17.06
C THR A 8 -19.59 -28.06 -15.70
N ASP A 9 -20.59 -28.80 -15.20
CA ASP A 9 -20.99 -28.71 -13.79
C ASP A 9 -19.82 -29.20 -12.93
N LEU A 10 -19.11 -28.29 -12.27
CA LEU A 10 -17.99 -28.64 -11.41
C LEU A 10 -18.44 -29.14 -10.04
N GLY A 11 -19.74 -28.96 -9.73
CA GLY A 11 -20.32 -29.36 -8.45
C GLY A 11 -19.74 -28.53 -7.28
N LEU A 12 -19.59 -29.18 -6.14
CA LEU A 12 -19.06 -28.59 -4.91
C LEU A 12 -17.55 -28.77 -4.86
N SER A 13 -16.87 -27.72 -4.47
CA SER A 13 -15.42 -27.69 -4.17
C SER A 13 -15.15 -26.90 -2.90
N GLY A 14 -14.04 -27.17 -2.25
CA GLY A 14 -13.67 -26.43 -1.05
C GLY A 14 -12.22 -26.64 -0.65
N GLY A 15 -11.78 -25.85 0.32
CA GLY A 15 -10.45 -25.96 0.89
C GLY A 15 -10.39 -25.37 2.27
N LEU A 16 -9.44 -25.88 3.05
CA LEU A 16 -9.09 -25.41 4.37
C LEU A 16 -7.58 -25.19 4.42
N ASN A 17 -7.16 -24.05 4.95
CA ASN A 17 -5.79 -23.84 5.35
C ASN A 17 -5.75 -23.43 6.81
N THR A 18 -4.81 -23.94 7.57
CA THR A 18 -4.60 -23.56 8.97
C THR A 18 -3.12 -23.52 9.25
N GLY A 19 -2.67 -22.44 9.85
CA GLY A 19 -1.26 -22.20 10.13
C GLY A 19 -1.03 -21.63 11.52
N PHE A 20 0.05 -22.08 12.14
CA PHE A 20 0.56 -21.57 13.42
C PHE A 20 1.98 -21.10 13.21
N ALA A 21 2.37 -20.04 13.92
CA ALA A 21 3.75 -19.58 13.89
C ALA A 21 4.22 -19.08 15.26
N THR A 22 5.54 -19.08 15.41
CA THR A 22 6.23 -18.49 16.55
C THR A 22 6.65 -17.05 16.24
N PRO A 23 6.56 -16.12 17.22
CA PRO A 23 5.75 -16.21 18.42
C PRO A 23 4.27 -15.99 18.11
N SER A 24 3.38 -16.69 18.78
CA SER A 24 1.92 -16.44 18.93
C SER A 24 1.17 -15.93 17.67
N ARG A 25 1.35 -16.59 16.51
CA ARG A 25 0.64 -16.24 15.27
C ARG A 25 -0.23 -17.41 14.83
N PHE A 26 -1.41 -17.07 14.38
CA PHE A 26 -2.38 -18.04 13.89
C PHE A 26 -3.08 -17.52 12.65
N ASN A 27 -3.28 -18.37 11.67
CA ASN A 27 -4.15 -18.07 10.54
C ASN A 27 -4.97 -19.32 10.17
N THR A 28 -6.21 -19.11 9.82
CA THR A 28 -7.06 -20.14 9.22
C THR A 28 -7.89 -19.52 8.10
N GLY A 29 -8.16 -20.31 7.08
CA GLY A 29 -8.99 -19.88 5.97
C GLY A 29 -9.70 -21.05 5.35
N THR A 30 -10.91 -20.83 4.89
CA THR A 30 -11.70 -21.79 4.13
C THR A 30 -12.22 -21.13 2.86
N ASN A 31 -12.40 -21.92 1.83
CA ASN A 31 -13.11 -21.53 0.62
C ASN A 31 -14.14 -22.59 0.26
N LEU A 32 -15.24 -22.15 -0.32
CA LEU A 32 -16.30 -23.01 -0.86
C LEU A 32 -16.65 -22.49 -2.24
N GLY A 33 -16.73 -23.39 -3.21
CA GLY A 33 -17.14 -23.12 -4.57
C GLY A 33 -18.25 -24.09 -5.00
N TYR A 34 -19.23 -23.57 -5.72
CA TYR A 34 -20.30 -24.36 -6.31
C TYR A 34 -20.59 -23.86 -7.71
N GLN A 35 -20.64 -24.76 -8.66
CA GLN A 35 -21.01 -24.45 -10.03
C GLN A 35 -21.91 -25.52 -10.58
N SER A 36 -23.16 -25.14 -10.89
CA SER A 36 -24.13 -26.02 -11.56
C SER A 36 -25.14 -25.18 -12.36
N GLY A 37 -25.39 -25.56 -13.59
CA GLY A 37 -26.29 -24.84 -14.49
C GLY A 37 -25.93 -23.35 -14.65
N PRO A 38 -26.90 -22.46 -14.43
CA PRO A 38 -26.66 -20.99 -14.59
C PRO A 38 -25.95 -20.35 -13.41
N VAL A 39 -25.73 -21.05 -12.29
CA VAL A 39 -25.24 -20.49 -11.04
C VAL A 39 -23.79 -20.88 -10.79
N THR A 40 -22.97 -19.88 -10.50
CA THR A 40 -21.62 -20.05 -9.95
C THR A 40 -21.52 -19.28 -8.64
N LEU A 41 -21.20 -19.96 -7.56
CA LEU A 41 -21.00 -19.38 -6.22
C LEU A 41 -19.56 -19.65 -5.79
N PHE A 42 -18.98 -18.66 -5.13
CA PHE A 42 -17.67 -18.82 -4.49
C PHE A 42 -17.60 -17.96 -3.24
N GLY A 43 -17.18 -18.55 -2.16
CA GLY A 43 -16.99 -17.85 -0.90
C GLY A 43 -15.64 -18.17 -0.27
N THR A 44 -15.05 -17.21 0.38
CA THR A 44 -13.86 -17.39 1.22
C THR A 44 -14.09 -16.74 2.57
N TYR A 45 -13.58 -17.39 3.60
CA TYR A 45 -13.47 -16.81 4.92
C TYR A 45 -12.05 -17.02 5.43
N GLY A 46 -11.47 -16.00 6.02
CA GLY A 46 -10.15 -16.04 6.64
C GLY A 46 -10.16 -15.37 8.00
N TYR A 47 -9.42 -15.92 8.93
CA TYR A 47 -9.07 -15.32 10.21
C TYR A 47 -7.56 -15.32 10.37
N ASN A 48 -7.00 -14.21 10.80
CA ASN A 48 -5.59 -14.10 11.16
C ASN A 48 -5.46 -13.44 12.53
N ALA A 49 -4.51 -13.93 13.32
CA ALA A 49 -4.05 -13.31 14.55
C ALA A 49 -2.53 -13.28 14.53
N ASP A 50 -1.96 -12.15 14.92
CA ASP A 50 -0.53 -11.89 14.81
C ASP A 50 -0.07 -11.04 15.99
N ASP A 51 0.94 -11.51 16.67
CA ASP A 51 1.53 -10.91 17.85
C ASP A 51 3.03 -10.75 17.63
N ARG A 52 3.51 -9.48 17.64
CA ARG A 52 4.91 -9.15 17.31
C ARG A 52 5.49 -8.15 18.29
N ALA A 53 6.76 -8.36 18.63
CA ALA A 53 7.57 -7.33 19.26
C ALA A 53 8.01 -6.28 18.23
N ILE A 54 7.99 -5.02 18.63
CA ILE A 54 8.54 -3.89 17.89
C ILE A 54 9.60 -3.28 18.78
N VAL A 55 10.86 -3.26 18.30
CA VAL A 55 11.96 -2.62 19.01
C VAL A 55 12.62 -1.57 18.13
N GLY A 56 13.08 -0.49 18.73
CA GLY A 56 13.69 0.56 17.95
C GLY A 56 14.39 1.62 18.77
N ILE A 57 15.04 2.51 18.04
CA ILE A 57 15.67 3.71 18.58
C ILE A 57 15.26 4.93 17.75
N ASN A 58 15.31 6.09 18.37
CA ASN A 58 15.20 7.37 17.69
C ASN A 58 16.13 8.37 18.41
N ASP A 59 17.33 8.55 17.86
CA ASP A 59 18.34 9.42 18.43
C ASP A 59 18.36 10.76 17.69
N ARG A 60 18.36 11.86 18.43
CA ARG A 60 18.36 13.22 17.91
C ARG A 60 19.54 14.01 18.48
N LEU A 61 20.20 14.75 17.60
CA LEU A 61 21.23 15.71 17.93
C LEU A 61 20.83 17.06 17.34
N ARG A 62 20.61 18.04 18.18
CA ARG A 62 20.31 19.42 17.80
C ARG A 62 21.59 20.25 17.79
N TYR A 63 21.64 21.18 16.85
CA TYR A 63 22.74 22.13 16.70
C TYR A 63 22.25 23.56 16.91
N ASP A 64 23.13 24.40 17.41
CA ASP A 64 22.96 25.86 17.43
C ASP A 64 23.20 26.44 16.02
N PRO A 65 22.86 27.72 15.77
CA PRO A 65 23.11 28.33 14.47
C PRO A 65 24.60 28.42 14.06
N ALA A 66 25.53 28.19 14.99
CA ALA A 66 26.97 28.13 14.73
C ALA A 66 27.46 26.72 14.37
N GLY A 67 26.55 25.73 14.39
CA GLY A 67 26.84 24.31 14.08
C GLY A 67 27.44 23.53 15.25
N SER A 68 27.39 24.08 16.49
CA SER A 68 27.81 23.35 17.68
C SER A 68 26.65 22.52 18.26
N PRO A 69 26.92 21.35 18.87
CA PRO A 69 25.90 20.57 19.57
C PRO A 69 25.17 21.41 20.63
N LEU A 70 23.83 21.37 20.62
CA LEU A 70 22.97 22.06 21.57
C LEU A 70 22.35 21.10 22.58
N SER A 71 21.82 19.97 22.12
CA SER A 71 21.21 18.94 22.97
C SER A 71 21.16 17.59 22.26
N TYR A 72 21.11 16.53 23.06
CA TYR A 72 20.91 15.16 22.61
C TYR A 72 19.62 14.62 23.21
N THR A 73 18.83 13.89 22.42
CA THR A 73 17.70 13.10 22.90
C THR A 73 17.86 11.69 22.38
N ASN A 74 18.04 10.74 23.26
CA ASN A 74 18.09 9.32 22.94
C ASN A 74 16.75 8.67 23.31
N GLN A 75 16.13 7.95 22.38
CA GLN A 75 14.88 7.25 22.59
C GLN A 75 15.06 5.76 22.30
N ASP A 76 14.74 4.93 23.27
CA ASP A 76 14.62 3.48 23.13
C ASP A 76 13.14 3.08 23.14
N ILE A 77 12.76 2.19 22.23
CA ILE A 77 11.38 1.74 22.06
C ILE A 77 11.32 0.23 22.23
N ASP A 78 10.53 -0.22 23.18
CA ASP A 78 10.12 -1.61 23.38
C ASP A 78 8.61 -1.69 23.29
N GLY A 79 8.11 -2.37 22.28
CA GLY A 79 6.69 -2.42 21.99
C GLY A 79 6.23 -3.79 21.51
N ARG A 80 4.92 -3.95 21.54
CA ARG A 80 4.22 -5.15 21.08
C ARG A 80 2.97 -4.75 20.31
N THR A 81 2.77 -5.37 19.15
CA THR A 81 1.55 -5.21 18.37
C THR A 81 0.80 -6.52 18.28
N ILE A 82 -0.49 -6.47 18.59
CA ILE A 82 -1.40 -7.62 18.53
C ILE A 82 -2.50 -7.27 17.53
N ASN A 83 -2.50 -7.97 16.38
CA ASN A 83 -3.47 -7.78 15.33
C ASN A 83 -4.37 -9.00 15.20
N ALA A 84 -5.66 -8.78 14.99
CA ALA A 84 -6.60 -9.82 14.61
C ALA A 84 -7.52 -9.32 13.50
N GLY A 85 -7.84 -10.21 12.54
CA GLY A 85 -8.68 -9.84 11.41
C GLY A 85 -9.53 -10.98 10.90
N HIS A 86 -10.74 -10.62 10.46
CA HIS A 86 -11.69 -11.49 9.77
C HIS A 86 -11.89 -10.95 8.37
N ASN A 87 -11.76 -11.81 7.37
CA ASN A 87 -12.01 -11.51 5.98
C ASN A 87 -13.07 -12.47 5.43
N PHE A 88 -14.10 -11.93 4.86
CA PHE A 88 -15.09 -12.69 4.11
C PHE A 88 -15.19 -12.14 2.69
N THR A 89 -15.21 -13.02 1.69
CA THR A 89 -15.50 -12.64 0.30
C THR A 89 -16.49 -13.62 -0.27
N GLY A 90 -17.58 -13.12 -0.87
CA GLY A 90 -18.59 -13.90 -1.56
C GLY A 90 -18.79 -13.40 -2.99
N ASN A 91 -18.87 -14.29 -3.95
CA ASN A 91 -19.11 -13.99 -5.36
C ASN A 91 -20.22 -14.87 -5.89
N ILE A 92 -21.13 -14.28 -6.64
CA ILE A 92 -22.25 -14.95 -7.30
C ILE A 92 -22.27 -14.51 -8.75
N ASP A 93 -22.14 -15.45 -9.68
CA ASP A 93 -22.43 -15.23 -11.09
C ASP A 93 -23.69 -15.99 -11.46
N TYR A 94 -24.65 -15.29 -12.04
CA TYR A 94 -25.91 -15.86 -12.52
C TYR A 94 -26.08 -15.58 -14.01
N LYS A 95 -26.13 -16.65 -14.81
CA LYS A 95 -26.39 -16.56 -16.25
C LYS A 95 -27.90 -16.38 -16.43
N LEU A 96 -28.33 -15.15 -16.69
CA LEU A 96 -29.74 -14.82 -17.00
C LEU A 96 -30.17 -15.42 -18.33
N THR A 97 -29.25 -15.34 -19.31
CA THR A 97 -29.38 -15.94 -20.64
C THR A 97 -28.00 -16.45 -21.09
N ASP A 98 -27.89 -17.03 -22.28
CA ASP A 98 -26.58 -17.38 -22.88
C ASP A 98 -25.72 -16.14 -23.17
N LYS A 99 -26.31 -14.94 -23.19
CA LYS A 99 -25.65 -13.67 -23.48
C LYS A 99 -25.52 -12.77 -22.27
N ASP A 100 -26.32 -12.95 -21.24
CA ASP A 100 -26.42 -12.05 -20.09
C ASP A 100 -25.95 -12.75 -18.83
N VAL A 101 -24.99 -12.12 -18.14
CA VAL A 101 -24.48 -12.56 -16.84
C VAL A 101 -24.64 -11.43 -15.85
N LEU A 102 -25.33 -11.71 -14.75
CA LEU A 102 -25.41 -10.86 -13.57
C LEU A 102 -24.40 -11.36 -12.54
N SER A 103 -23.51 -10.48 -12.08
CA SER A 103 -22.50 -10.81 -11.09
C SER A 103 -22.63 -9.91 -9.86
N ASN A 104 -22.51 -10.50 -8.68
CA ASN A 104 -22.38 -9.76 -7.42
C ASN A 104 -21.15 -10.23 -6.67
N SER A 105 -20.38 -9.27 -6.16
CA SER A 105 -19.25 -9.53 -5.29
C SER A 105 -19.41 -8.75 -3.99
N LEU A 106 -19.23 -9.44 -2.86
CA LEU A 106 -19.27 -8.88 -1.52
C LEU A 106 -17.96 -9.18 -0.80
N SER A 107 -17.35 -8.15 -0.21
CA SER A 107 -16.19 -8.30 0.68
C SER A 107 -16.46 -7.60 2.02
N LEU A 108 -16.19 -8.32 3.10
CA LEU A 108 -16.25 -7.82 4.47
C LEU A 108 -14.91 -8.04 5.13
N ASN A 109 -14.32 -6.98 5.64
CA ASN A 109 -13.07 -7.06 6.40
C ASN A 109 -13.25 -6.36 7.74
N ARG A 110 -12.99 -7.08 8.83
CA ARG A 110 -12.94 -6.53 10.18
C ARG A 110 -11.55 -6.73 10.74
N ARG A 111 -10.94 -5.64 11.18
CA ARG A 111 -9.62 -5.65 11.82
C ARG A 111 -9.70 -5.10 13.23
N HIS A 112 -8.81 -5.57 14.07
CA HIS A 112 -8.55 -5.07 15.41
C HIS A 112 -7.04 -5.07 15.63
N SER A 113 -6.51 -3.98 16.17
CA SER A 113 -5.12 -3.86 16.62
C SER A 113 -5.08 -3.38 18.07
N ASN A 114 -4.12 -3.88 18.81
CA ASN A 114 -3.76 -3.38 20.13
C ASN A 114 -2.23 -3.28 20.17
N ASP A 115 -1.73 -2.05 20.17
CA ASP A 115 -0.32 -1.75 20.09
C ASP A 115 0.10 -1.07 21.41
N GLY A 116 0.94 -1.75 22.18
CA GLY A 116 1.55 -1.19 23.41
C GLY A 116 3.02 -0.89 23.16
N ALA A 117 3.52 0.23 23.65
CA ALA A 117 4.93 0.58 23.58
C ALA A 117 5.39 1.38 24.78
N LEU A 118 6.54 1.01 25.32
CA LEU A 118 7.30 1.82 26.27
C LEU A 118 8.43 2.51 25.49
N ALA A 119 8.40 3.84 25.48
CA ALA A 119 9.42 4.66 24.84
C ALA A 119 10.20 5.40 25.94
N GLY A 120 11.41 4.94 26.21
CA GLY A 120 12.33 5.58 27.17
C GLY A 120 13.08 6.73 26.50
N TYR A 121 13.05 7.91 27.10
CA TYR A 121 13.75 9.10 26.66
C TYR A 121 14.84 9.47 27.65
N THR A 122 16.02 9.81 27.13
CA THR A 122 17.11 10.40 27.91
C THR A 122 17.55 11.69 27.21
N GLU A 123 17.44 12.79 27.91
CA GLU A 123 17.81 14.12 27.41
C GLU A 123 19.14 14.56 28.03
N LEU A 124 20.07 15.04 27.19
CA LEU A 124 21.39 15.48 27.58
C LEU A 124 21.66 16.88 27.02
N ASP A 125 22.45 17.67 27.71
CA ASP A 125 22.89 19.00 27.24
C ASP A 125 23.99 18.90 26.15
N ALA A 126 24.51 20.06 25.72
CA ALA A 126 25.58 20.18 24.73
C ALA A 126 26.85 19.43 25.11
N THR A 127 27.13 19.24 26.40
CA THR A 127 28.31 18.55 26.95
C THR A 127 28.06 17.06 27.22
N GLN A 128 26.85 16.56 26.87
CA GLN A 128 26.33 15.25 27.18
C GLN A 128 26.09 15.04 28.69
N ALA A 129 25.94 16.10 29.46
CA ALA A 129 25.50 16.01 30.84
C ALA A 129 23.99 15.73 30.90
N PHE A 130 23.59 14.92 31.87
CA PHE A 130 22.20 14.52 32.08
C PHE A 130 21.30 15.71 32.38
N LEU A 131 20.15 15.83 31.67
CA LEU A 131 19.12 16.82 31.89
C LEU A 131 17.83 16.20 32.43
N ASP A 132 17.27 15.21 31.75
CA ASP A 132 16.00 14.60 32.09
C ASP A 132 15.92 13.14 31.60
N ARG A 133 15.09 12.33 32.26
CA ARG A 133 14.75 11.00 31.84
C ARG A 133 13.29 10.69 32.15
N TYR A 134 12.59 10.11 31.18
CA TYR A 134 11.20 9.70 31.35
C TYR A 134 10.85 8.55 30.41
N VAL A 135 9.75 7.86 30.70
CA VAL A 135 9.14 6.86 29.83
C VAL A 135 7.78 7.36 29.39
N ILE A 136 7.47 7.19 28.11
CA ILE A 136 6.12 7.29 27.57
C ILE A 136 5.56 5.87 27.46
N ASP A 137 4.56 5.58 28.28
CA ASP A 137 3.73 4.39 28.15
C ASP A 137 2.58 4.71 27.18
N ARG A 138 2.58 4.05 26.03
CA ARG A 138 1.60 4.25 24.96
C ARG A 138 0.79 2.97 24.74
N ASN A 139 -0.52 3.11 24.68
CA ASN A 139 -1.44 2.04 24.34
C ASN A 139 -2.42 2.51 23.25
N ASP A 140 -2.32 1.92 22.05
CA ASP A 140 -3.17 2.20 20.91
C ASP A 140 -4.15 1.05 20.69
N LYS A 141 -5.43 1.37 20.50
CA LYS A 141 -6.48 0.41 20.16
C LYS A 141 -7.19 0.84 18.90
N ALA A 142 -6.93 0.15 17.80
CA ALA A 142 -7.55 0.43 16.51
C ALA A 142 -8.58 -0.64 16.14
N ARG A 143 -9.68 -0.21 15.50
CA ARG A 143 -10.71 -1.06 14.93
C ARG A 143 -11.05 -0.57 13.54
N GLY A 144 -11.20 -1.49 12.59
CA GLY A 144 -11.60 -1.16 11.24
C GLY A 144 -12.68 -2.12 10.74
N LEU A 145 -13.64 -1.59 10.00
CA LEU A 145 -14.66 -2.36 9.28
C LEU A 145 -14.75 -1.84 7.85
N VAL A 146 -14.47 -2.72 6.89
CA VAL A 146 -14.62 -2.44 5.46
C VAL A 146 -15.74 -3.31 4.91
N PHE A 147 -16.71 -2.66 4.28
CA PHE A 147 -17.76 -3.26 3.47
C PHE A 147 -17.54 -2.83 2.02
N ASP A 148 -17.48 -3.78 1.10
CA ASP A 148 -17.35 -3.52 -0.34
C ASP A 148 -18.31 -4.44 -1.09
N ASN A 149 -19.17 -3.86 -1.91
CA ASN A 149 -20.11 -4.61 -2.74
C ASN A 149 -20.11 -4.05 -4.15
N SER A 150 -20.01 -4.94 -5.14
CA SER A 150 -20.21 -4.60 -6.55
C SER A 150 -21.31 -5.46 -7.17
N LEU A 151 -22.15 -4.83 -7.95
CA LEU A 151 -23.16 -5.46 -8.78
C LEU A 151 -22.87 -5.09 -10.23
N SER A 152 -22.70 -6.09 -11.09
CA SER A 152 -22.43 -5.88 -12.51
C SER A 152 -23.31 -6.74 -13.40
N ILE A 153 -23.67 -6.17 -14.54
CA ILE A 153 -24.32 -6.90 -15.62
C ILE A 153 -23.44 -6.84 -16.86
N LYS A 154 -23.31 -7.98 -17.52
CA LYS A 154 -22.57 -8.09 -18.77
C LYS A 154 -23.45 -8.71 -19.84
N HIS A 155 -23.66 -7.98 -20.94
CA HIS A 155 -24.31 -8.47 -22.15
C HIS A 155 -23.28 -8.78 -23.22
N THR A 156 -23.28 -10.01 -23.72
CA THR A 156 -22.38 -10.49 -24.78
C THR A 156 -23.14 -10.55 -26.11
N ILE A 157 -22.85 -9.62 -27.01
CA ILE A 157 -23.46 -9.58 -28.35
C ILE A 157 -22.79 -10.62 -29.23
N GLU A 158 -21.45 -10.61 -29.25
CA GLU A 158 -20.60 -11.66 -29.84
C GLU A 158 -19.54 -12.11 -28.84
N PRO A 159 -19.38 -13.42 -28.59
CA PRO A 159 -18.43 -13.93 -27.59
C PRO A 159 -17.01 -13.38 -27.81
N ARG A 160 -16.43 -12.79 -26.75
CA ARG A 160 -15.06 -12.25 -26.68
C ARG A 160 -14.75 -11.08 -27.60
N LYS A 161 -15.73 -10.54 -28.32
CA LYS A 161 -15.53 -9.47 -29.30
C LYS A 161 -16.40 -8.27 -29.04
N HIS A 162 -17.70 -8.46 -28.87
CA HIS A 162 -18.68 -7.39 -28.79
C HIS A 162 -19.46 -7.52 -27.48
N GLU A 163 -19.19 -6.64 -26.55
CA GLU A 163 -19.67 -6.74 -25.17
C GLU A 163 -20.07 -5.35 -24.66
N LEU A 164 -21.11 -5.33 -23.84
CA LEU A 164 -21.53 -4.17 -23.03
C LEU A 164 -21.57 -4.62 -21.57
N SER A 165 -20.96 -3.83 -20.68
CA SER A 165 -21.06 -4.07 -19.24
C SER A 165 -21.41 -2.80 -18.49
N ALA A 166 -22.10 -2.96 -17.37
CA ALA A 166 -22.35 -1.89 -16.40
C ALA A 166 -22.08 -2.44 -15.00
N GLU A 167 -21.46 -1.62 -14.16
CA GLU A 167 -21.13 -1.95 -12.77
C GLU A 167 -21.49 -0.77 -11.86
N VAL A 168 -22.04 -1.10 -10.69
CA VAL A 168 -22.21 -0.20 -9.55
C VAL A 168 -21.48 -0.81 -8.37
N ARG A 169 -20.55 -0.08 -7.76
CA ARG A 169 -19.79 -0.49 -6.60
C ARG A 169 -19.91 0.50 -5.47
N PHE A 170 -20.21 0.00 -4.30
CA PHE A 170 -20.26 0.78 -3.07
C PHE A 170 -19.24 0.23 -2.06
N ASN A 171 -18.38 1.11 -1.57
CA ASN A 171 -17.44 0.84 -0.50
C ASN A 171 -17.74 1.72 0.70
N ARG A 172 -17.67 1.14 1.89
CA ARG A 172 -17.77 1.85 3.16
C ARG A 172 -16.69 1.34 4.10
N THR A 173 -15.85 2.26 4.57
CA THR A 173 -14.81 1.99 5.56
C THR A 173 -15.07 2.82 6.79
N ARG A 174 -15.09 2.19 7.95
CA ARG A 174 -15.14 2.84 9.26
C ARG A 174 -13.88 2.44 10.02
N ASP A 175 -13.11 3.42 10.44
CA ASP A 175 -11.93 3.27 11.26
C ASP A 175 -12.11 4.05 12.56
N GLU A 176 -11.77 3.41 13.68
CA GLU A 176 -11.74 3.99 15.02
C GLU A 176 -10.37 3.68 15.61
N ASP A 177 -9.72 4.69 16.14
CA ASP A 177 -8.41 4.59 16.78
C ASP A 177 -8.43 5.38 18.09
N ASN A 178 -7.93 4.78 19.16
CA ASN A 178 -7.85 5.40 20.48
C ASN A 178 -6.48 5.12 21.06
N THR A 179 -5.75 6.20 21.36
CA THR A 179 -4.44 6.18 21.99
C THR A 179 -4.55 6.71 23.41
N LEU A 180 -3.92 6.04 24.35
CA LEU A 180 -3.68 6.51 25.70
C LEU A 180 -2.17 6.60 25.90
N LEU A 181 -1.70 7.76 26.35
CA LEU A 181 -0.30 8.04 26.65
C LEU A 181 -0.17 8.50 28.09
N TRP A 182 0.88 8.00 28.78
CA TRP A 182 1.31 8.50 30.08
C TRP A 182 2.80 8.78 30.08
N ARG A 183 3.20 9.93 30.62
CA ARG A 183 4.60 10.27 30.87
C ARG A 183 4.95 9.96 32.31
N GLU A 184 5.90 9.06 32.50
CA GLU A 184 6.42 8.63 33.80
C GLU A 184 7.85 9.18 33.98
N PRO A 185 8.08 10.08 34.96
CA PRO A 185 9.40 10.63 35.21
C PRO A 185 10.33 9.58 35.82
N GLN A 186 11.61 9.62 35.47
CA GLN A 186 12.62 8.68 35.95
C GLN A 186 13.86 9.39 36.52
N ASN A 187 14.51 8.71 37.45
CA ASN A 187 15.85 9.03 37.90
C ASN A 187 16.90 8.73 36.81
N PRO A 188 18.14 9.26 36.90
CA PRO A 188 19.22 8.95 35.95
C PRO A 188 19.52 7.45 35.81
N ASP A 189 19.29 6.66 36.87
CA ASP A 189 19.48 5.21 36.88
C ASP A 189 18.32 4.43 36.24
N GLY A 190 17.25 5.11 35.79
CA GLY A 190 16.07 4.51 35.17
C GLY A 190 15.01 4.02 36.15
N THR A 191 15.16 4.24 37.46
CA THR A 191 14.11 3.98 38.42
C THR A 191 13.04 5.08 38.39
N SER A 192 11.78 4.76 38.70
CA SER A 192 10.70 5.75 38.79
C SER A 192 11.05 6.84 39.81
N SER A 193 10.88 8.12 39.45
CA SER A 193 11.09 9.26 40.34
C SER A 193 9.78 9.79 40.97
N GLY A 194 8.62 9.23 40.55
CA GLY A 194 7.31 9.65 41.03
C GLY A 194 6.14 9.12 40.20
N PRO A 195 4.92 9.55 40.46
CA PRO A 195 3.76 9.19 39.67
C PRO A 195 3.82 9.84 38.27
N SER A 196 3.00 9.35 37.35
CA SER A 196 2.84 9.95 36.00
C SER A 196 2.48 11.43 36.12
N THR A 197 3.17 12.25 35.31
CA THR A 197 3.05 13.73 35.38
C THR A 197 2.18 14.29 34.28
N GLN A 198 1.97 13.58 33.20
CA GLN A 198 1.18 14.03 32.06
C GLN A 198 0.49 12.84 31.40
N GLY A 199 -0.77 13.05 30.99
CA GLY A 199 -1.56 12.10 30.23
C GLY A 199 -2.11 12.72 28.95
N GLU A 200 -2.30 11.90 27.90
CA GLU A 200 -2.95 12.29 26.67
C GLU A 200 -3.86 11.16 26.18
N ILE A 201 -5.08 11.49 25.81
CA ILE A 201 -6.03 10.57 25.16
C ILE A 201 -6.35 11.14 23.78
N ASP A 202 -6.02 10.37 22.74
CA ASP A 202 -6.37 10.68 21.37
C ASP A 202 -7.44 9.73 20.88
N GLY A 203 -8.47 10.28 20.24
CA GLY A 203 -9.54 9.50 19.60
C GLY A 203 -9.73 9.93 18.15
N THR A 204 -9.60 9.00 17.21
CA THR A 204 -9.97 9.22 15.81
C THR A 204 -11.18 8.36 15.45
N SER A 205 -12.19 8.97 14.83
CA SER A 205 -13.28 8.26 14.15
C SER A 205 -13.33 8.74 12.71
N ALA A 206 -13.18 7.83 11.75
CA ALA A 206 -13.21 8.14 10.33
C ALA A 206 -14.23 7.23 9.61
N LEU A 207 -15.11 7.85 8.81
CA LEU A 207 -16.07 7.17 7.95
C LEU A 207 -15.83 7.58 6.51
N THR A 208 -15.33 6.65 5.70
CA THR A 208 -15.19 6.83 4.25
C THR A 208 -16.28 6.06 3.51
N ARG A 209 -16.92 6.71 2.56
CA ARG A 209 -17.90 6.11 1.63
C ARG A 209 -17.46 6.41 0.21
N GLN A 210 -17.56 5.42 -0.66
CA GLN A 210 -17.29 5.60 -2.08
C GLN A 210 -18.33 4.89 -2.91
N LEU A 211 -18.88 5.59 -3.91
CA LEU A 211 -19.74 5.03 -4.93
C LEU A 211 -19.04 5.15 -6.27
N THR A 212 -18.96 4.05 -7.00
CA THR A 212 -18.44 4.02 -8.37
C THR A 212 -19.49 3.45 -9.30
N MET A 213 -19.78 4.14 -10.39
CA MET A 213 -20.62 3.66 -11.49
C MET A 213 -19.76 3.64 -12.76
N GLN A 214 -19.81 2.55 -13.49
CA GLN A 214 -19.02 2.41 -14.72
C GLN A 214 -19.80 1.66 -15.77
N THR A 215 -19.65 2.09 -17.03
CA THR A 215 -20.20 1.39 -18.20
C THR A 215 -19.09 1.27 -19.24
N ASP A 216 -18.88 0.06 -19.76
CA ASP A 216 -17.90 -0.26 -20.76
C ASP A 216 -18.56 -0.88 -21.99
N TYR A 217 -18.13 -0.42 -23.15
CA TYR A 217 -18.59 -0.92 -24.44
C TYR A 217 -17.40 -1.30 -25.29
N THR A 218 -17.35 -2.55 -25.72
CA THR A 218 -16.32 -3.09 -26.62
C THR A 218 -16.99 -3.49 -27.92
N ARG A 219 -16.50 -2.96 -29.05
CA ARG A 219 -17.02 -3.27 -30.38
C ARG A 219 -15.90 -3.57 -31.38
N PRO A 220 -15.93 -4.71 -32.08
CA PRO A 220 -15.11 -4.91 -33.27
C PRO A 220 -15.67 -4.03 -34.41
N LEU A 221 -14.84 -3.15 -34.96
CA LEU A 221 -15.20 -2.35 -36.14
C LEU A 221 -14.91 -3.12 -37.43
N THR A 222 -13.81 -3.89 -37.40
CA THR A 222 -13.41 -4.82 -38.45
C THR A 222 -12.82 -6.10 -37.81
N ALA A 223 -12.37 -7.03 -38.63
CA ALA A 223 -11.68 -8.23 -38.11
C ALA A 223 -10.36 -7.90 -37.38
N SER A 224 -9.74 -6.74 -37.69
CA SER A 224 -8.46 -6.31 -37.11
C SER A 224 -8.54 -5.02 -36.28
N THR A 225 -9.71 -4.37 -36.22
CA THR A 225 -9.91 -3.09 -35.53
C THR A 225 -10.98 -3.23 -34.44
N LYS A 226 -10.66 -2.78 -33.23
CA LYS A 226 -11.55 -2.82 -32.06
C LYS A 226 -11.65 -1.43 -31.41
N LEU A 227 -12.84 -1.00 -31.09
CA LEU A 227 -13.13 0.18 -30.28
C LEU A 227 -13.56 -0.27 -28.87
N GLU A 228 -12.95 0.31 -27.85
CA GLU A 228 -13.36 0.23 -26.45
C GLU A 228 -13.67 1.64 -25.95
N SER A 229 -14.82 1.83 -25.32
CA SER A 229 -15.22 3.14 -24.79
C SER A 229 -16.01 2.94 -23.50
N GLY A 230 -16.04 3.96 -22.66
CA GLY A 230 -16.78 3.87 -21.40
C GLY A 230 -16.93 5.20 -20.71
N LEU A 231 -17.81 5.17 -19.71
CA LEU A 231 -18.07 6.26 -18.78
C LEU A 231 -17.82 5.74 -17.36
N LYS A 232 -17.24 6.58 -16.51
CA LYS A 232 -17.03 6.26 -15.09
C LYS A 232 -17.34 7.48 -14.24
N GLU A 233 -18.12 7.27 -13.20
CA GLU A 233 -18.42 8.21 -12.14
C GLU A 233 -17.86 7.66 -10.83
N THR A 234 -17.19 8.50 -10.04
CA THR A 234 -16.72 8.14 -8.69
C THR A 234 -17.01 9.27 -7.73
N GLY A 235 -17.86 9.02 -6.74
CA GLY A 235 -18.08 9.90 -5.59
C GLY A 235 -17.40 9.33 -4.36
N ARG A 236 -16.66 10.14 -3.63
CA ARG A 236 -16.00 9.78 -2.37
C ARG A 236 -16.29 10.81 -1.30
N TRP A 237 -16.71 10.34 -0.12
CA TRP A 237 -17.04 11.15 1.05
C TRP A 237 -16.25 10.62 2.25
N LEU A 238 -15.61 11.51 2.97
CA LEU A 238 -14.92 11.20 4.22
C LEU A 238 -15.38 12.17 5.30
N ASP A 239 -15.88 11.63 6.40
CA ASP A 239 -16.11 12.34 7.65
C ASP A 239 -15.04 11.90 8.65
N ARG A 240 -14.32 12.84 9.28
CA ARG A 240 -13.32 12.53 10.30
C ARG A 240 -13.46 13.45 11.50
N ASP A 241 -13.54 12.84 12.67
CA ASP A 241 -13.47 13.48 13.97
C ASP A 241 -12.16 13.05 14.65
N PHE A 242 -11.41 14.00 15.19
CA PHE A 242 -10.21 13.78 15.99
C PHE A 242 -10.34 14.56 17.29
N LEU A 243 -10.30 13.86 18.42
CA LEU A 243 -10.45 14.42 19.76
C LEU A 243 -9.17 14.16 20.55
N VAL A 244 -8.66 15.18 21.19
CA VAL A 244 -7.49 15.12 22.07
C VAL A 244 -7.85 15.69 23.42
N PHE A 245 -7.59 14.92 24.47
CA PHE A 245 -7.71 15.35 25.85
C PHE A 245 -6.34 15.24 26.53
N LYS A 246 -5.99 16.23 27.34
CA LYS A 246 -4.74 16.29 28.10
C LYS A 246 -4.99 16.39 29.59
N ASP A 247 -4.17 15.70 30.34
CA ASP A 247 -4.03 15.85 31.78
C ASP A 247 -2.59 16.28 32.08
N ASP A 248 -2.36 17.60 32.07
CA ASP A 248 -1.01 18.18 32.19
C ASP A 248 -0.40 18.03 33.59
N LEU A 249 -1.19 17.62 34.58
CA LEU A 249 -0.74 17.44 35.96
C LEU A 249 -0.75 15.99 36.44
N GLY A 250 -1.23 15.06 35.62
CA GLY A 250 -1.35 13.64 35.99
C GLY A 250 -2.32 13.37 37.13
N ASN A 251 -3.28 14.26 37.34
CA ASN A 251 -4.20 14.22 38.49
C ASN A 251 -5.63 13.76 38.13
N GLY A 252 -5.86 13.32 36.87
CA GLY A 252 -7.15 12.88 36.35
C GLY A 252 -8.06 14.00 35.84
N ASN A 253 -7.57 15.23 35.75
CA ASN A 253 -8.33 16.37 35.24
C ASN A 253 -8.09 16.51 33.71
N TRP A 254 -8.88 15.83 32.91
CA TRP A 254 -8.78 15.81 31.45
C TRP A 254 -9.42 17.04 30.83
N VAL A 255 -8.64 17.81 30.09
CA VAL A 255 -9.07 19.02 29.37
C VAL A 255 -8.94 18.78 27.87
N GLN A 256 -9.98 19.13 27.11
CA GLN A 256 -9.95 19.04 25.66
C GLN A 256 -8.91 20.01 25.07
N SER A 257 -8.01 19.47 24.26
CA SER A 257 -6.96 20.25 23.57
C SER A 257 -7.50 20.94 22.31
N ASN A 258 -6.88 22.06 21.93
CA ASN A 258 -7.09 22.74 20.67
C ASN A 258 -6.65 21.93 19.44
N LEU A 259 -5.94 20.83 19.63
CA LEU A 259 -5.63 19.87 18.56
C LEU A 259 -6.87 19.10 18.10
N SER A 260 -7.94 19.07 18.91
CA SER A 260 -9.21 18.46 18.53
C SER A 260 -9.78 19.13 17.29
N ASN A 261 -10.16 18.34 16.29
CA ASN A 261 -10.62 18.86 15.01
C ASN A 261 -11.64 17.94 14.36
N LYS A 262 -12.39 18.52 13.43
CA LYS A 262 -13.34 17.79 12.60
C LYS A 262 -13.25 18.31 11.18
N PHE A 263 -13.20 17.41 10.20
CA PHE A 263 -13.29 17.80 8.80
C PHE A 263 -14.11 16.82 7.97
N GLN A 264 -14.60 17.34 6.85
CA GLN A 264 -15.29 16.59 5.81
C GLN A 264 -14.52 16.78 4.49
N PHE A 265 -14.47 15.72 3.71
CA PHE A 265 -13.85 15.72 2.39
C PHE A 265 -14.80 15.05 1.40
N ASP A 266 -15.12 15.79 0.34
CA ASP A 266 -15.98 15.33 -0.76
C ASP A 266 -15.21 15.43 -2.07
N GLU A 267 -15.25 14.36 -2.87
CA GLU A 267 -14.64 14.35 -4.20
C GLU A 267 -15.55 13.62 -5.19
N HIS A 268 -15.80 14.26 -6.33
CA HIS A 268 -16.51 13.68 -7.46
C HIS A 268 -15.64 13.73 -8.70
N VAL A 269 -15.51 12.59 -9.39
CA VAL A 269 -14.72 12.45 -10.61
C VAL A 269 -15.58 11.82 -11.69
N HIS A 270 -15.90 12.62 -12.73
CA HIS A 270 -16.60 12.17 -13.92
C HIS A 270 -15.56 11.89 -15.02
N ALA A 271 -15.66 10.77 -15.69
CA ALA A 271 -14.72 10.40 -16.74
C ALA A 271 -15.39 9.78 -17.95
N GLY A 272 -14.90 10.15 -19.12
CA GLY A 272 -15.21 9.50 -20.38
C GLY A 272 -13.94 9.08 -21.09
N TYR A 273 -13.93 7.90 -21.72
CA TYR A 273 -12.76 7.39 -22.40
C TYR A 273 -13.08 6.57 -23.64
N GLY A 274 -12.09 6.55 -24.55
CA GLY A 274 -12.12 5.72 -25.75
C GLY A 274 -10.74 5.22 -26.09
N VAL A 275 -10.67 3.98 -26.59
CA VAL A 275 -9.43 3.32 -27.03
C VAL A 275 -9.69 2.63 -28.37
N LEU A 276 -8.90 2.96 -29.36
CA LEU A 276 -8.91 2.29 -30.67
C LEU A 276 -7.68 1.38 -30.75
N SER A 277 -7.91 0.11 -31.06
CA SER A 277 -6.87 -0.89 -31.26
C SER A 277 -6.95 -1.45 -32.68
N GLN A 278 -5.78 -1.60 -33.34
CA GLN A 278 -5.70 -2.14 -34.71
C GLN A 278 -4.50 -3.06 -34.84
N SER A 279 -4.72 -4.23 -35.44
CA SER A 279 -3.65 -5.16 -35.83
C SER A 279 -3.39 -5.08 -37.32
N VAL A 280 -2.10 -4.84 -37.72
CA VAL A 280 -1.67 -4.75 -39.09
C VAL A 280 -0.40 -5.60 -39.27
N GLY A 281 -0.55 -6.78 -39.87
CA GLY A 281 0.57 -7.70 -40.06
C GLY A 281 1.16 -8.13 -38.71
N LYS A 282 2.42 -7.79 -38.47
CA LYS A 282 3.13 -8.06 -37.20
C LYS A 282 3.02 -6.92 -36.18
N PHE A 283 2.26 -5.88 -36.44
CA PHE A 283 2.08 -4.73 -35.56
C PHE A 283 0.70 -4.74 -34.91
N ASP A 284 0.67 -4.48 -33.60
CA ASP A 284 -0.55 -4.08 -32.89
C ASP A 284 -0.38 -2.62 -32.45
N LEU A 285 -1.35 -1.79 -32.85
CA LEU A 285 -1.40 -0.36 -32.57
C LEU A 285 -2.56 -0.08 -31.63
N GLN A 286 -2.36 0.79 -30.65
CA GLN A 286 -3.41 1.24 -29.76
C GLN A 286 -3.26 2.73 -29.49
N ALA A 287 -4.37 3.48 -29.56
CA ALA A 287 -4.45 4.87 -29.18
C ALA A 287 -5.68 5.08 -28.28
N GLY A 288 -5.50 5.76 -27.19
CA GLY A 288 -6.55 6.03 -26.21
C GLY A 288 -6.54 7.45 -25.71
N LEU A 289 -7.72 7.94 -25.35
CA LEU A 289 -7.92 9.22 -24.69
C LEU A 289 -8.94 9.04 -23.57
N ARG A 290 -8.61 9.57 -22.38
CA ARG A 290 -9.53 9.71 -21.26
C ARG A 290 -9.60 11.16 -20.84
N ALA A 291 -10.80 11.68 -20.66
CA ALA A 291 -11.05 13.01 -20.11
C ALA A 291 -11.72 12.88 -18.74
N GLU A 292 -11.27 13.69 -17.80
CA GLU A 292 -11.83 13.74 -16.44
C GLU A 292 -12.16 15.15 -16.01
N TRP A 293 -13.29 15.28 -15.29
CA TRP A 293 -13.70 16.46 -14.54
C TRP A 293 -13.79 16.07 -13.07
N ALA A 294 -13.04 16.76 -12.25
CA ALA A 294 -12.98 16.48 -10.82
C ALA A 294 -13.38 17.71 -10.01
N ASN A 295 -14.24 17.51 -9.05
CA ASN A 295 -14.65 18.50 -8.05
C ASN A 295 -14.29 17.97 -6.67
N ARG A 296 -13.59 18.77 -5.88
CA ARG A 296 -13.15 18.41 -4.53
C ARG A 296 -13.49 19.55 -3.57
N SER A 297 -14.02 19.24 -2.40
CA SER A 297 -14.16 20.16 -1.28
C SER A 297 -13.49 19.60 -0.04
N PHE A 298 -12.83 20.44 0.72
CA PHE A 298 -12.27 20.14 2.02
C PHE A 298 -12.86 21.14 3.02
N ASP A 299 -13.80 20.67 3.84
CA ASP A 299 -14.56 21.51 4.77
C ASP A 299 -14.04 21.30 6.19
N LEU A 300 -13.59 22.38 6.81
CA LEU A 300 -13.08 22.41 8.19
C LEU A 300 -14.17 22.93 9.12
N ALA A 301 -14.37 22.30 10.27
CA ALA A 301 -15.32 22.79 11.26
C ALA A 301 -14.96 24.23 11.67
N GLY A 302 -15.92 25.17 11.47
CA GLY A 302 -15.77 26.57 11.81
C GLY A 302 -14.96 27.44 10.81
N ALA A 303 -14.59 26.89 9.63
CA ALA A 303 -13.90 27.62 8.56
C ALA A 303 -14.66 27.48 7.23
N GLN A 304 -14.36 28.39 6.29
CA GLN A 304 -14.92 28.28 4.93
C GLN A 304 -14.26 27.09 4.23
N GLY A 305 -15.08 26.27 3.53
CA GLY A 305 -14.61 25.16 2.72
C GLY A 305 -13.61 25.57 1.65
N ILE A 306 -12.69 24.66 1.32
CA ILE A 306 -11.65 24.87 0.31
C ILE A 306 -12.03 24.05 -0.93
N PRO A 307 -12.79 24.66 -1.89
CA PRO A 307 -13.15 23.98 -3.13
C PRO A 307 -11.95 23.93 -4.08
N TYR A 308 -11.84 22.85 -4.84
CA TYR A 308 -10.83 22.69 -5.86
C TYR A 308 -11.39 21.89 -7.05
N ASN A 309 -11.51 22.55 -8.18
CA ASN A 309 -12.09 21.98 -9.41
C ASN A 309 -11.04 21.96 -10.51
N TYR A 310 -10.94 20.85 -11.22
CA TYR A 310 -10.00 20.72 -12.33
C TYR A 310 -10.50 19.72 -13.39
N HIS A 311 -9.95 19.85 -14.59
CA HIS A 311 -10.16 18.91 -15.68
C HIS A 311 -8.82 18.43 -16.22
N SER A 312 -8.78 17.21 -16.71
CA SER A 312 -7.54 16.58 -17.14
C SER A 312 -7.76 15.68 -18.34
N LEU A 313 -6.77 15.64 -19.23
CA LEU A 313 -6.72 14.74 -20.38
C LEU A 313 -5.58 13.75 -20.21
N PHE A 314 -5.87 12.49 -20.49
CA PHE A 314 -4.95 11.37 -20.36
C PHE A 314 -4.82 10.63 -21.69
N PRO A 315 -3.98 11.12 -22.61
CA PRO A 315 -3.64 10.39 -23.82
C PRO A 315 -2.79 9.17 -23.49
N SER A 316 -2.97 8.11 -24.29
CA SER A 316 -2.16 6.90 -24.23
C SER A 316 -1.94 6.33 -25.63
N GLY A 317 -0.81 5.67 -25.83
CA GLY A 317 -0.48 5.02 -27.08
C GLY A 317 0.42 3.81 -26.88
N VAL A 318 0.21 2.79 -27.71
CA VAL A 318 1.05 1.60 -27.74
C VAL A 318 1.30 1.20 -29.18
N ILE A 319 2.56 0.93 -29.50
CA ILE A 319 2.99 0.28 -30.73
C ILE A 319 3.71 -0.99 -30.32
N MET A 320 3.19 -2.14 -30.72
CA MET A 320 3.80 -3.45 -30.45
C MET A 320 4.17 -4.12 -31.76
N TYR A 321 5.43 -4.50 -31.89
CA TYR A 321 5.94 -5.29 -33.01
C TYR A 321 6.24 -6.72 -32.55
N LYS A 322 5.69 -7.70 -33.24
CA LYS A 322 5.87 -9.13 -32.99
C LYS A 322 6.70 -9.76 -34.11
N PRO A 323 8.04 -9.71 -34.04
CA PRO A 323 8.90 -10.34 -35.04
C PRO A 323 8.64 -11.84 -35.17
N SER A 324 8.31 -12.51 -34.03
CA SER A 324 7.92 -13.91 -33.94
C SER A 324 6.90 -14.10 -32.80
N ASP A 325 6.30 -15.29 -32.71
CA ASP A 325 5.38 -15.66 -31.59
C ASP A 325 6.07 -15.66 -30.23
N GLN A 326 7.41 -15.73 -30.21
CA GLN A 326 8.22 -15.79 -28.99
C GLN A 326 8.85 -14.45 -28.61
N SER A 327 8.78 -13.45 -29.49
CA SER A 327 9.47 -12.18 -29.29
C SER A 327 8.53 -11.01 -29.57
N GLN A 328 8.58 -10.01 -28.71
CA GLN A 328 7.85 -8.75 -28.93
C GLN A 328 8.67 -7.54 -28.48
N VAL A 329 8.48 -6.44 -29.18
CA VAL A 329 9.00 -5.12 -28.85
C VAL A 329 7.80 -4.17 -28.75
N LYS A 330 7.66 -3.48 -27.64
CA LYS A 330 6.55 -2.57 -27.36
C LYS A 330 7.10 -1.20 -27.00
N VAL A 331 6.61 -0.16 -27.65
CA VAL A 331 6.79 1.24 -27.26
C VAL A 331 5.45 1.73 -26.72
N SER A 332 5.45 2.34 -25.56
CA SER A 332 4.22 2.89 -24.98
C SER A 332 4.45 4.28 -24.39
N TYR A 333 3.41 5.08 -24.48
CA TYR A 333 3.27 6.36 -23.81
C TYR A 333 1.95 6.40 -23.03
N SER A 334 1.97 6.99 -21.82
CA SER A 334 0.74 7.26 -21.08
C SER A 334 0.94 8.45 -20.16
N ARG A 335 -0.09 9.32 -20.08
CA ARG A 335 -0.21 10.34 -19.05
C ARG A 335 -1.09 9.84 -17.92
N ARG A 336 -0.67 10.07 -16.69
CA ARG A 336 -1.35 9.62 -15.46
C ARG A 336 -1.47 10.75 -14.45
N ILE A 337 -2.43 10.63 -13.53
CA ILE A 337 -2.64 11.54 -12.41
C ILE A 337 -2.45 10.79 -11.09
N ARG A 338 -1.83 11.44 -10.12
CA ARG A 338 -1.87 11.07 -8.70
C ARG A 338 -2.52 12.20 -7.92
N ARG A 339 -3.67 11.93 -7.33
CA ARG A 339 -4.37 12.86 -6.46
C ARG A 339 -3.78 12.83 -5.05
N PRO A 340 -3.72 14.01 -4.36
CA PRO A 340 -3.31 14.02 -2.96
C PRO A 340 -4.22 13.13 -2.11
N GLY A 341 -3.62 12.38 -1.19
CA GLY A 341 -4.36 11.61 -0.19
C GLY A 341 -4.96 12.50 0.90
N THR A 342 -5.95 11.99 1.62
CA THR A 342 -6.62 12.77 2.69
C THR A 342 -5.69 13.19 3.82
N GLN A 343 -4.67 12.37 4.14
CA GLN A 343 -3.63 12.74 5.11
C GLN A 343 -2.74 13.87 4.61
N GLU A 344 -2.37 13.85 3.30
CA GLU A 344 -1.57 14.91 2.68
C GLU A 344 -2.34 16.24 2.63
N LEU A 345 -3.68 16.19 2.63
CA LEU A 345 -4.57 17.36 2.61
C LEU A 345 -4.97 17.85 4.01
N ASN A 346 -4.83 17.03 5.07
CA ASN A 346 -5.28 17.37 6.41
C ASN A 346 -4.38 18.43 7.07
N PRO A 347 -4.82 19.70 7.23
CA PRO A 347 -3.98 20.76 7.78
C PRO A 347 -3.80 20.67 9.30
N PHE A 348 -4.49 19.76 9.97
CA PHE A 348 -4.37 19.62 11.42
C PHE A 348 -3.14 18.80 11.78
N PRO A 349 -2.40 19.20 12.85
CA PRO A 349 -1.28 18.43 13.36
C PRO A 349 -1.71 17.04 13.81
N VAL A 350 -1.02 16.01 13.34
CA VAL A 350 -1.20 14.62 13.75
C VAL A 350 0.12 14.11 14.29
N PHE A 351 0.21 13.96 15.61
CA PHE A 351 1.41 13.48 16.28
C PHE A 351 1.52 11.95 16.10
N PHE A 352 2.68 11.48 15.68
CA PHE A 352 2.97 10.05 15.67
C PHE A 352 3.98 9.65 16.75
N ASP A 353 4.65 10.66 17.35
CA ASP A 353 5.34 10.58 18.63
C ASP A 353 5.45 11.99 19.26
N GLN A 354 6.07 12.10 20.43
CA GLN A 354 6.16 13.39 21.16
C GLN A 354 6.91 14.50 20.44
N GLN A 355 7.72 14.16 19.46
CA GLN A 355 8.65 15.07 18.79
C GLN A 355 8.41 15.20 17.29
N ASN A 356 7.53 14.40 16.73
CA ASN A 356 7.30 14.35 15.29
C ASN A 356 5.81 14.44 14.95
N VAL A 357 5.47 15.32 14.01
CA VAL A 357 4.09 15.64 13.64
C VAL A 357 3.92 15.72 12.13
N PHE A 358 2.81 15.19 11.60
CA PHE A 358 2.36 15.42 10.24
C PHE A 358 1.42 16.62 10.19
N ILE A 359 1.62 17.50 9.21
CA ILE A 359 0.73 18.62 8.90
C ILE A 359 0.53 18.65 7.39
N GLY A 360 -0.66 18.30 6.92
CA GLY A 360 -1.00 18.29 5.50
C GLY A 360 -1.26 19.68 4.95
N ASN A 361 -1.47 19.74 3.63
CA ASN A 361 -1.75 20.97 2.91
C ASN A 361 -3.00 20.80 2.02
N PRO A 362 -4.15 21.41 2.37
CA PRO A 362 -5.39 21.26 1.60
C PRO A 362 -5.35 21.89 0.20
N ARG A 363 -4.31 22.68 -0.10
CA ARG A 363 -4.11 23.36 -1.40
C ARG A 363 -3.21 22.59 -2.36
N LEU A 364 -2.87 21.31 -2.06
CA LEU A 364 -2.06 20.51 -2.96
C LEU A 364 -2.76 20.28 -4.30
N ASN A 365 -1.99 20.48 -5.37
CA ASN A 365 -2.35 20.08 -6.72
C ASN A 365 -2.14 18.57 -6.92
N PRO A 366 -2.87 17.94 -7.84
CA PRO A 366 -2.52 16.59 -8.30
C PRO A 366 -1.20 16.59 -9.07
N GLU A 367 -0.44 15.50 -8.96
CA GLU A 367 0.73 15.24 -9.81
C GLU A 367 0.30 14.69 -11.17
N TYR A 368 0.99 15.09 -12.24
CA TYR A 368 0.82 14.51 -13.57
C TYR A 368 2.12 13.88 -14.04
N THR A 369 2.05 12.62 -14.46
CA THR A 369 3.21 11.88 -14.95
C THR A 369 3.03 11.47 -16.40
N ASP A 370 3.92 11.94 -17.26
CA ASP A 370 4.10 11.47 -18.62
C ASP A 370 5.14 10.33 -18.60
N ALA A 371 4.74 9.13 -19.01
CA ALA A 371 5.56 7.92 -18.94
C ALA A 371 5.80 7.36 -20.35
N PHE A 372 7.07 7.16 -20.69
CA PHE A 372 7.55 6.51 -21.92
C PHE A 372 8.25 5.20 -21.55
N GLU A 373 7.90 4.12 -22.20
CA GLU A 373 8.50 2.81 -21.96
C GLU A 373 8.78 2.09 -23.28
N LEU A 374 9.99 1.54 -23.40
CA LEU A 374 10.34 0.56 -24.42
C LEU A 374 10.48 -0.80 -23.75
N SER A 375 9.62 -1.76 -24.08
CA SER A 375 9.66 -3.11 -23.51
C SER A 375 10.03 -4.12 -24.59
N MET A 376 11.06 -4.89 -24.33
CA MET A 376 11.52 -5.98 -25.18
C MET A 376 11.39 -7.29 -24.43
N SER A 377 10.66 -8.25 -24.98
CA SER A 377 10.51 -9.55 -24.34
C SER A 377 10.75 -10.70 -25.31
N LYS A 378 11.32 -11.77 -24.74
CA LYS A 378 11.55 -13.03 -25.44
C LYS A 378 11.17 -14.19 -24.53
N THR A 379 10.37 -15.11 -25.06
CA THR A 379 9.99 -16.35 -24.40
C THR A 379 10.62 -17.51 -25.15
N GLY A 380 11.20 -18.45 -24.43
CA GLY A 380 11.82 -19.65 -25.00
C GLY A 380 11.46 -20.90 -24.19
N GLN A 381 12.04 -22.02 -24.56
CA GLN A 381 11.83 -23.32 -23.92
C GLN A 381 12.20 -23.29 -22.42
N PHE A 382 13.23 -22.54 -22.06
CA PHE A 382 13.77 -22.50 -20.72
C PHE A 382 13.26 -21.31 -19.87
N GLY A 383 12.34 -20.51 -20.41
CA GLY A 383 11.80 -19.37 -19.68
C GLY A 383 11.56 -18.13 -20.52
N SER A 384 11.46 -16.99 -19.86
CA SER A 384 11.24 -15.69 -20.50
C SER A 384 12.18 -14.64 -19.93
N LEU A 385 12.48 -13.64 -20.76
CA LEU A 385 13.23 -12.46 -20.35
C LEU A 385 12.52 -11.22 -20.91
N GLN A 386 12.37 -10.19 -20.07
CA GLN A 386 11.83 -8.89 -20.45
C GLN A 386 12.75 -7.79 -19.91
N LEU A 387 13.14 -6.89 -20.79
CA LEU A 387 13.87 -5.67 -20.50
C LEU A 387 12.98 -4.48 -20.85
N SER A 388 12.80 -3.55 -19.89
CA SER A 388 11.91 -2.39 -20.06
C SER A 388 12.60 -1.11 -19.57
N PRO A 389 13.45 -0.46 -20.40
CA PRO A 389 13.88 0.90 -20.12
C PRO A 389 12.70 1.86 -20.17
N PHE A 390 12.72 2.85 -19.27
CA PHE A 390 11.67 3.84 -19.13
C PHE A 390 12.20 5.24 -18.86
N TYR A 391 11.38 6.23 -19.20
CA TYR A 391 11.52 7.62 -18.78
C TYR A 391 10.17 8.14 -18.29
N ARG A 392 10.16 8.85 -17.17
CA ARG A 392 8.98 9.48 -16.60
C ARG A 392 9.29 10.92 -16.24
N HIS A 393 8.40 11.81 -16.66
CA HIS A 393 8.39 13.22 -16.31
C HIS A 393 7.15 13.52 -15.48
N THR A 394 7.33 13.99 -14.26
CA THR A 394 6.23 14.31 -13.34
C THR A 394 6.27 15.78 -12.99
N THR A 395 5.13 16.45 -13.09
CA THR A 395 4.92 17.85 -12.70
C THR A 395 4.07 17.94 -11.43
N ASP A 396 4.14 19.07 -10.73
CA ASP A 396 3.44 19.31 -9.45
C ASP A 396 3.73 18.22 -8.41
N VAL A 397 4.97 17.76 -8.33
CA VAL A 397 5.39 16.61 -7.54
C VAL A 397 5.12 16.85 -6.06
N ILE A 398 4.28 16.02 -5.43
CA ILE A 398 4.00 16.10 -4.00
C ILE A 398 5.16 15.49 -3.23
N ARG A 399 5.83 16.31 -2.43
CA ARG A 399 6.97 15.89 -1.59
C ARG A 399 6.79 16.33 -0.15
N VAL A 400 7.47 15.57 0.68
CA VAL A 400 7.60 15.86 2.10
C VAL A 400 8.66 16.96 2.29
N ASN A 401 8.28 17.99 3.03
CA ASN A 401 9.22 18.97 3.57
C ASN A 401 9.35 18.72 5.07
N ILE A 402 10.54 18.39 5.54
CA ILE A 402 10.83 18.17 6.95
C ILE A 402 11.33 19.51 7.52
N ASN A 403 10.56 20.10 8.43
CA ASN A 403 10.96 21.27 9.21
C ASN A 403 11.36 20.81 10.62
N THR A 404 12.64 21.00 10.95
CA THR A 404 13.24 20.48 12.18
C THR A 404 13.13 21.44 13.37
N ALA A 405 12.66 22.68 13.12
CA ALA A 405 12.55 23.74 14.11
C ALA A 405 11.14 24.34 14.14
N ASP A 406 10.13 23.49 14.13
CA ASP A 406 8.74 23.90 14.21
C ASP A 406 8.23 23.86 15.65
N THR A 407 7.16 24.59 15.94
CA THR A 407 6.53 24.63 17.27
C THR A 407 5.03 24.37 17.14
N VAL A 408 4.55 23.32 17.79
CA VAL A 408 3.13 22.99 17.85
C VAL A 408 2.70 22.93 19.31
N GLU A 409 1.71 23.75 19.69
CA GLU A 409 1.23 23.90 21.07
C GLU A 409 2.36 24.17 22.11
N GLY A 410 3.33 25.00 21.74
CA GLY A 410 4.46 25.33 22.63
C GLY A 410 5.54 24.24 22.74
N ARG A 411 5.38 23.12 22.04
CA ARG A 411 6.40 22.05 21.95
C ARG A 411 7.25 22.25 20.70
N GLU A 412 8.54 22.15 20.83
CA GLU A 412 9.45 22.06 19.70
C GLU A 412 9.33 20.67 19.04
N VAL A 413 9.02 20.65 17.76
CA VAL A 413 8.76 19.41 17.01
C VAL A 413 9.46 19.43 15.66
N THR A 414 9.68 18.26 15.11
CA THR A 414 9.95 18.07 13.68
C THR A 414 8.62 17.93 12.97
N SER A 415 8.23 18.89 12.14
CA SER A 415 7.03 18.77 11.33
C SER A 415 7.33 18.22 9.95
N ILE A 416 6.44 17.34 9.49
CA ILE A 416 6.45 16.72 8.17
C ILE A 416 5.30 17.33 7.39
N ASN A 417 5.61 18.26 6.50
CA ASN A 417 4.65 19.00 5.70
C ASN A 417 4.66 18.50 4.25
N PHE A 418 3.55 18.69 3.54
CA PHE A 418 3.44 18.33 2.13
C PHE A 418 3.32 19.55 1.24
N GLN A 419 4.03 19.54 0.13
CA GLN A 419 3.99 20.63 -0.85
C GLN A 419 4.23 20.10 -2.27
N ASN A 420 3.75 20.85 -3.26
CA ASN A 420 4.08 20.58 -4.65
C ASN A 420 5.44 21.18 -4.98
N LEU A 421 6.33 20.38 -5.53
CA LEU A 421 7.58 20.82 -6.16
C LEU A 421 7.37 20.91 -7.68
N ASP A 422 8.25 21.63 -8.38
CA ASP A 422 8.09 21.91 -9.80
C ASP A 422 8.00 20.62 -10.63
N LYS A 423 9.04 19.80 -10.62
CA LYS A 423 9.09 18.58 -11.43
C LYS A 423 10.01 17.51 -10.88
N SER A 424 9.80 16.28 -11.36
CA SER A 424 10.71 15.16 -11.14
C SER A 424 10.87 14.35 -12.43
N ASP A 425 12.11 14.11 -12.80
CA ASP A 425 12.48 13.25 -13.92
C ASP A 425 13.05 11.94 -13.38
N SER A 426 12.55 10.82 -13.86
CA SER A 426 13.10 9.51 -13.54
C SER A 426 13.31 8.66 -14.79
N TRP A 427 14.47 8.02 -14.87
CA TRP A 427 14.80 7.09 -15.94
C TRP A 427 15.57 5.89 -15.42
N GLY A 428 15.31 4.76 -16.02
CA GLY A 428 15.87 3.52 -15.55
C GLY A 428 15.47 2.34 -16.40
N THR A 429 15.59 1.16 -15.83
CA THR A 429 15.21 -0.08 -16.49
C THR A 429 14.69 -1.11 -15.51
N ASP A 430 13.67 -1.84 -15.96
CA ASP A 430 13.17 -3.05 -15.32
C ASP A 430 13.62 -4.26 -16.11
N LEU A 431 14.26 -5.21 -15.46
CA LEU A 431 14.60 -6.53 -16.00
C LEU A 431 13.83 -7.58 -15.23
N ASN A 432 12.98 -8.33 -15.92
CA ASN A 432 12.23 -9.44 -15.36
C ASN A 432 12.53 -10.71 -16.15
N GLY A 433 12.68 -11.82 -15.43
CA GLY A 433 12.98 -13.08 -16.06
C GLY A 433 12.38 -14.27 -15.32
N SER A 434 12.07 -15.31 -16.08
CA SER A 434 11.72 -16.62 -15.55
C SER A 434 12.66 -17.67 -16.14
N LEU A 435 13.03 -18.64 -15.32
CA LEU A 435 13.85 -19.78 -15.71
C LEU A 435 13.11 -21.06 -15.31
N ARG A 436 12.98 -21.98 -16.26
CA ARG A 436 12.40 -23.30 -16.03
C ARG A 436 13.36 -24.37 -16.53
N LEU A 437 13.96 -25.11 -15.62
CA LEU A 437 14.86 -26.22 -15.90
C LEU A 437 14.17 -27.54 -15.59
N GLY A 438 13.35 -27.99 -16.55
CA GLY A 438 12.53 -29.19 -16.40
C GLY A 438 11.48 -29.05 -15.27
N PRO A 439 10.98 -30.17 -14.73
CA PRO A 439 10.05 -30.16 -13.59
C PRO A 439 10.72 -29.80 -12.27
N LYS A 440 12.06 -29.83 -12.20
CA LYS A 440 12.81 -29.75 -10.95
C LYS A 440 13.06 -28.32 -10.46
N LEU A 441 13.23 -27.34 -11.36
CA LEU A 441 13.55 -25.97 -10.95
C LEU A 441 12.75 -24.95 -11.74
N ASN A 442 11.99 -24.12 -11.01
CA ASN A 442 11.36 -22.91 -11.53
C ASN A 442 11.90 -21.72 -10.75
N ALA A 443 12.43 -20.73 -11.43
CA ALA A 443 12.86 -19.49 -10.82
C ALA A 443 12.23 -18.29 -11.54
N PHE A 444 11.93 -17.25 -10.80
CA PHE A 444 11.45 -15.97 -11.29
C PHE A 444 12.21 -14.87 -10.58
N GLY A 445 12.68 -13.88 -11.32
CA GLY A 445 13.41 -12.75 -10.76
C GLY A 445 13.07 -11.44 -11.44
N GLY A 446 13.24 -10.36 -10.71
CA GLY A 446 13.13 -9.01 -11.20
C GLY A 446 14.24 -8.14 -10.63
N PHE A 447 14.83 -7.29 -11.46
CA PHE A 447 15.80 -6.28 -11.11
C PHE A 447 15.31 -4.93 -11.64
N ASN A 448 15.31 -3.93 -10.77
CA ASN A 448 14.97 -2.55 -11.12
C ASN A 448 16.13 -1.65 -10.78
N LEU A 449 16.51 -0.76 -11.70
CA LEU A 449 17.51 0.27 -11.51
C LEU A 449 16.98 1.57 -12.08
N PHE A 450 16.98 2.65 -11.31
CA PHE A 450 16.62 3.96 -11.82
C PHE A 450 17.34 5.10 -11.12
N LYS A 451 17.43 6.21 -11.82
CA LYS A 451 17.82 7.52 -11.32
C LYS A 451 16.60 8.42 -11.27
N MET A 452 16.45 9.18 -10.20
CA MET A 452 15.41 10.19 -10.05
C MET A 452 16.06 11.53 -9.68
N VAL A 453 15.67 12.58 -10.38
CA VAL A 453 16.08 13.96 -10.11
C VAL A 453 14.81 14.77 -9.87
N THR A 454 14.71 15.37 -8.69
CA THR A 454 13.59 16.26 -8.33
C THR A 454 14.11 17.68 -8.28
N ASP A 455 13.41 18.58 -8.95
CA ASP A 455 13.67 20.01 -8.96
C ASP A 455 12.66 20.71 -8.04
N GLY A 456 13.15 21.36 -7.01
CA GLY A 456 12.33 22.10 -6.05
C GLY A 456 11.83 23.45 -6.56
N GLY A 457 12.28 23.91 -7.74
CA GLY A 457 11.95 25.23 -8.26
C GLY A 457 12.36 26.33 -7.30
N SER A 458 11.40 27.15 -6.85
CA SER A 458 11.62 28.20 -5.83
C SER A 458 12.07 27.66 -4.47
N GLN A 459 11.94 26.35 -4.23
CA GLN A 459 12.34 25.64 -3.02
C GLN A 459 13.53 24.72 -3.29
N SER A 460 14.62 25.30 -3.81
CA SER A 460 15.82 24.58 -4.25
C SER A 460 16.45 23.69 -3.17
N ALA A 461 16.26 24.01 -1.88
CA ALA A 461 16.70 23.19 -0.75
C ALA A 461 16.05 21.78 -0.71
N LEU A 462 14.93 21.58 -1.42
CA LEU A 462 14.24 20.29 -1.55
C LEU A 462 14.57 19.57 -2.85
N SER A 463 15.50 20.08 -3.65
CA SER A 463 15.99 19.39 -4.83
C SER A 463 16.78 18.14 -4.44
N SER A 464 16.55 17.04 -5.14
CA SER A 464 17.21 15.76 -4.84
C SER A 464 17.68 15.03 -6.10
N ASN A 465 18.74 14.24 -5.94
CA ASN A 465 19.30 13.39 -6.98
C ASN A 465 19.60 12.02 -6.36
N ALA A 466 18.80 11.04 -6.70
CA ALA A 466 18.89 9.71 -6.13
C ALA A 466 19.03 8.63 -7.20
N VAL A 467 19.96 7.70 -6.98
CA VAL A 467 20.06 6.45 -7.73
C VAL A 467 19.69 5.32 -6.76
N THR A 468 18.79 4.46 -7.17
CA THR A 468 18.40 3.29 -6.38
C THR A 468 18.19 2.07 -7.25
N TRP A 469 18.32 0.90 -6.66
CA TRP A 469 18.07 -0.37 -7.32
C TRP A 469 17.50 -1.38 -6.33
N SER A 470 16.77 -2.31 -6.86
CA SER A 470 16.20 -3.40 -6.08
C SER A 470 16.18 -4.69 -6.90
N TYR A 471 16.19 -5.81 -6.22
CA TYR A 471 15.92 -7.08 -6.87
C TYR A 471 15.11 -8.01 -5.99
N ARG A 472 14.39 -8.89 -6.65
CA ARG A 472 13.62 -9.98 -6.05
C ARG A 472 13.90 -11.27 -6.79
N LEU A 473 14.04 -12.33 -6.04
CA LEU A 473 14.25 -13.68 -6.57
C LEU A 473 13.30 -14.64 -5.87
N ASN A 474 12.59 -15.43 -6.65
CA ASN A 474 11.76 -16.53 -6.17
C ASN A 474 12.25 -17.79 -6.89
N ALA A 475 12.62 -18.80 -6.15
CA ALA A 475 13.06 -20.08 -6.68
C ALA A 475 12.25 -21.20 -6.02
N THR A 476 11.79 -22.14 -6.83
CA THR A 476 11.06 -23.31 -6.37
C THR A 476 11.70 -24.53 -7.00
N THR A 477 12.11 -25.48 -6.17
CA THR A 477 12.67 -26.75 -6.63
C THR A 477 11.94 -27.92 -6.02
N GLN A 478 11.70 -28.93 -6.85
CA GLN A 478 11.15 -30.21 -6.40
C GLN A 478 12.29 -31.10 -5.94
N VAL A 479 12.43 -31.24 -4.60
CA VAL A 479 13.49 -32.05 -3.98
C VAL A 479 13.19 -33.55 -4.13
N THR A 480 11.91 -33.93 -3.93
CA THR A 480 11.37 -35.27 -4.20
C THR A 480 10.01 -35.12 -4.90
N PRO A 481 9.38 -36.17 -5.42
CA PRO A 481 8.05 -36.09 -6.01
C PRO A 481 6.97 -35.46 -5.10
N THR A 482 7.17 -35.53 -3.78
CA THR A 482 6.23 -35.00 -2.78
C THR A 482 6.74 -33.81 -2.00
N VAL A 483 8.04 -33.46 -2.12
CA VAL A 483 8.67 -32.38 -1.35
C VAL A 483 9.15 -31.28 -2.27
N THR A 484 8.72 -30.06 -1.99
CA THR A 484 9.11 -28.85 -2.71
C THR A 484 9.78 -27.88 -1.76
N LEU A 485 10.93 -27.34 -2.15
CA LEU A 485 11.62 -26.24 -1.49
C LEU A 485 11.39 -24.96 -2.28
N GLN A 486 10.99 -23.90 -1.59
CA GLN A 486 10.84 -22.55 -2.15
C GLN A 486 11.68 -21.57 -1.36
N ALA A 487 12.41 -20.71 -2.05
CA ALA A 487 13.13 -19.60 -1.48
C ALA A 487 12.71 -18.29 -2.14
N ASN A 488 12.47 -17.26 -1.33
CA ASN A 488 12.18 -15.90 -1.80
C ASN A 488 13.19 -14.96 -1.17
N TYR A 489 13.79 -14.11 -1.97
CA TYR A 489 14.70 -13.07 -1.51
C TYR A 489 14.34 -11.73 -2.14
N PHE A 490 14.34 -10.70 -1.31
CA PHE A 490 14.12 -9.32 -1.69
C PHE A 490 15.24 -8.45 -1.13
N TYR A 491 15.72 -7.53 -1.95
CA TYR A 491 16.68 -6.50 -1.57
C TYR A 491 16.34 -5.16 -2.24
N ARG A 492 16.43 -4.08 -1.47
CA ARG A 492 16.38 -2.70 -1.94
C ARG A 492 17.63 -1.97 -1.45
N ALA A 493 18.32 -1.31 -2.35
CA ALA A 493 19.49 -0.50 -2.04
C ALA A 493 19.12 0.72 -1.18
N PRO A 494 20.08 1.31 -0.46
CA PRO A 494 19.87 2.59 0.19
C PRO A 494 19.46 3.66 -0.82
N VAL A 495 18.58 4.58 -0.39
CA VAL A 495 18.11 5.69 -1.24
C VAL A 495 18.24 7.02 -0.51
N ASN A 496 18.77 8.02 -1.20
CA ASN A 496 18.79 9.38 -0.70
C ASN A 496 17.40 10.00 -0.87
N ILE A 497 16.97 10.75 0.12
CA ILE A 497 15.79 11.60 0.13
C ILE A 497 16.22 13.05 0.32
N GLU A 498 15.30 14.00 0.23
CA GLU A 498 15.58 15.44 0.21
C GLU A 498 16.45 15.91 1.40
N LYS A 499 16.17 15.40 2.60
CA LYS A 499 16.94 15.72 3.82
C LYS A 499 17.42 14.46 4.54
N GLY A 500 17.95 13.48 3.81
CA GLY A 500 18.40 12.27 4.49
C GLY A 500 18.64 11.06 3.60
N ARG A 501 18.62 9.88 4.24
CA ARG A 501 18.88 8.60 3.58
C ARG A 501 18.17 7.44 4.25
N PHE A 502 17.43 6.66 3.48
CA PHE A 502 16.96 5.33 3.87
C PHE A 502 18.10 4.31 3.71
N SER A 503 18.27 3.43 4.69
CA SER A 503 19.17 2.29 4.58
C SER A 503 18.60 1.20 3.67
N SER A 504 19.42 0.23 3.27
CA SER A 504 18.96 -0.95 2.53
C SER A 504 17.92 -1.74 3.34
N ILE A 505 17.00 -2.37 2.62
CA ILE A 505 16.04 -3.32 3.18
C ILE A 505 16.23 -4.66 2.47
N GLN A 506 16.25 -5.74 3.24
CA GLN A 506 16.34 -7.09 2.69
C GLN A 506 15.53 -8.07 3.54
N MET A 507 15.02 -9.10 2.89
CA MET A 507 14.24 -10.14 3.53
C MET A 507 14.38 -11.47 2.79
N THR A 508 14.53 -12.54 3.53
CA THR A 508 14.58 -13.92 3.02
C THR A 508 13.39 -14.70 3.59
N ASN A 509 12.75 -15.52 2.77
CA ASN A 509 11.79 -16.53 3.22
C ASN A 509 12.16 -17.88 2.61
N ILE A 510 12.14 -18.94 3.40
CA ILE A 510 12.42 -20.31 2.98
C ILE A 510 11.21 -21.17 3.36
N THR A 511 10.64 -21.90 2.41
CA THR A 511 9.46 -22.77 2.64
C THR A 511 9.75 -24.18 2.15
N LEU A 512 9.57 -25.15 3.03
CA LEU A 512 9.56 -26.55 2.70
C LEU A 512 8.12 -27.05 2.75
N ARG A 513 7.59 -27.55 1.62
CA ARG A 513 6.23 -28.10 1.52
C ARG A 513 6.28 -29.58 1.19
N LYS A 514 5.52 -30.38 1.91
CA LYS A 514 5.32 -31.81 1.66
C LYS A 514 3.85 -32.09 1.31
N LYS A 515 3.61 -32.72 0.18
CA LYS A 515 2.31 -33.31 -0.18
C LYS A 515 2.12 -34.59 0.61
N LEU A 516 0.91 -34.81 1.17
CA LEU A 516 0.60 -35.95 2.03
C LEU A 516 -0.28 -36.99 1.30
N ASP A 517 -1.42 -36.54 0.76
CA ASP A 517 -2.36 -37.43 0.08
C ASP A 517 -2.63 -36.88 -1.32
N GLY A 518 -1.94 -37.45 -2.30
CA GLY A 518 -1.96 -36.96 -3.67
C GLY A 518 -1.66 -35.45 -3.71
N ASP A 519 -2.51 -34.70 -4.38
CA ASP A 519 -2.42 -33.22 -4.43
C ASP A 519 -3.42 -32.53 -3.48
N ASN A 520 -4.21 -33.30 -2.72
CA ASN A 520 -5.32 -32.80 -1.91
C ASN A 520 -4.86 -32.22 -0.56
N MET A 521 -3.81 -32.78 0.03
CA MET A 521 -3.30 -32.38 1.33
C MET A 521 -1.82 -32.01 1.26
N SER A 522 -1.43 -30.98 2.02
CA SER A 522 -0.02 -30.64 2.20
C SER A 522 0.26 -30.01 3.54
N VAL A 523 1.49 -30.19 4.02
CA VAL A 523 2.07 -29.46 5.15
C VAL A 523 3.25 -28.64 4.65
N ALA A 524 3.32 -27.39 5.09
CA ALA A 524 4.44 -26.51 4.77
C ALA A 524 5.05 -25.94 6.05
N VAL A 525 6.37 -25.93 6.10
CA VAL A 525 7.15 -25.20 7.11
C VAL A 525 7.81 -24.01 6.42
N ARG A 526 7.51 -22.78 6.87
CA ARG A 526 8.10 -21.55 6.34
C ARG A 526 8.88 -20.83 7.42
N PHE A 527 10.13 -20.54 7.12
CA PHE A 527 11.01 -19.68 7.90
C PHE A 527 10.94 -18.28 7.27
N ALA A 528 10.26 -17.34 7.94
CA ALA A 528 10.20 -15.94 7.56
C ALA A 528 11.37 -15.20 8.20
N ASP A 529 12.14 -14.48 7.38
CA ASP A 529 13.35 -13.74 7.78
C ASP A 529 14.26 -14.48 8.76
N PRO A 530 14.72 -15.72 8.44
CA PRO A 530 15.51 -16.53 9.37
C PRO A 530 16.80 -15.84 9.82
N PHE A 531 17.34 -14.95 8.99
CA PHE A 531 18.57 -14.21 9.26
C PHE A 531 18.34 -12.89 10.01
N ASN A 532 17.07 -12.54 10.33
CA ASN A 532 16.66 -11.30 11.03
C ASN A 532 17.19 -10.02 10.35
N THR A 533 17.11 -9.99 9.04
CA THR A 533 17.66 -8.91 8.20
C THR A 533 16.67 -7.79 7.90
N MET A 534 15.38 -8.00 8.19
CA MET A 534 14.35 -6.96 8.01
C MET A 534 14.51 -5.88 9.07
N TYR A 535 15.13 -4.78 8.66
CA TYR A 535 15.48 -3.65 9.49
C TYR A 535 15.21 -2.35 8.77
N PHE A 536 14.41 -1.49 9.37
CA PHE A 536 14.14 -0.16 8.87
C PHE A 536 15.06 0.83 9.55
N LYS A 537 15.78 1.65 8.77
CA LYS A 537 16.63 2.71 9.30
C LYS A 537 16.61 3.92 8.37
N VAL A 538 16.37 5.08 8.96
CA VAL A 538 16.44 6.38 8.32
C VAL A 538 17.44 7.24 9.07
N LYS A 539 18.28 7.95 8.33
CA LYS A 539 19.03 9.09 8.82
C LYS A 539 18.45 10.31 8.14
N ALA A 540 17.95 11.26 8.90
CA ALA A 540 17.40 12.51 8.39
C ALA A 540 18.02 13.68 9.14
N GLY A 541 18.07 14.87 8.52
CA GLY A 541 18.54 16.06 9.18
C GLY A 541 18.94 17.18 8.23
N ASP A 542 19.22 18.30 8.82
CA ASP A 542 19.74 19.51 8.20
C ASP A 542 20.77 20.16 9.14
N ASP A 543 21.06 21.44 8.94
CA ASP A 543 22.05 22.16 9.74
C ASP A 543 21.64 22.32 11.22
N ASN A 544 20.34 22.17 11.55
CA ASN A 544 19.81 22.35 12.91
C ASN A 544 19.60 21.04 13.67
N LEU A 545 19.42 19.93 12.94
CA LEU A 545 19.07 18.63 13.54
C LEU A 545 19.65 17.47 12.73
N GLN A 546 20.20 16.49 13.41
CA GLN A 546 20.41 15.13 12.89
C GLN A 546 19.53 14.15 13.67
N GLN A 547 18.85 13.27 12.96
CA GLN A 547 18.00 12.24 13.54
C GLN A 547 18.29 10.88 12.93
N ILE A 548 18.39 9.86 13.77
CA ILE A 548 18.53 8.45 13.37
C ILE A 548 17.34 7.70 13.95
N THR A 549 16.46 7.25 13.07
CA THR A 549 15.35 6.37 13.43
C THR A 549 15.62 4.97 12.93
N ALA A 550 15.52 3.97 13.80
CA ALA A 550 15.70 2.58 13.42
C ALA A 550 14.66 1.70 14.10
N ARG A 551 14.07 0.72 13.35
CA ARG A 551 13.00 -0.14 13.86
C ARG A 551 13.12 -1.57 13.34
N ARG A 552 12.79 -2.54 14.19
CA ARG A 552 12.55 -3.94 13.87
C ARG A 552 11.10 -4.28 14.20
N PHE A 553 10.39 -4.88 13.26
CA PHE A 553 8.95 -5.15 13.36
C PHE A 553 8.62 -6.62 13.68
N GLY A 554 9.55 -7.35 14.28
CA GLY A 554 9.32 -8.73 14.70
C GLY A 554 8.89 -9.67 13.55
N VAL A 555 9.39 -9.48 12.34
CA VAL A 555 8.99 -10.26 11.14
C VAL A 555 9.46 -11.71 11.23
N ARG A 556 10.60 -11.97 11.92
CA ARG A 556 11.18 -13.30 12.06
C ARG A 556 10.20 -14.26 12.72
N ALA A 557 9.89 -15.36 12.01
CA ALA A 557 8.94 -16.36 12.48
C ALA A 557 9.10 -17.70 11.76
N THR A 558 8.70 -18.78 12.43
CA THR A 558 8.56 -20.10 11.81
C THR A 558 7.08 -20.46 11.76
N TYR A 559 6.56 -20.67 10.55
CA TYR A 559 5.17 -21.05 10.31
C TYR A 559 5.09 -22.54 9.97
N VAL A 560 4.10 -23.22 10.53
CA VAL A 560 3.67 -24.54 10.10
C VAL A 560 2.24 -24.42 9.59
N THR A 561 2.01 -24.76 8.32
CA THR A 561 0.70 -24.60 7.68
C THR A 561 0.25 -25.94 7.14
N PHE A 562 -0.98 -26.32 7.47
CA PHE A 562 -1.72 -27.44 6.88
C PHE A 562 -2.68 -26.90 5.83
N GLN A 563 -2.76 -27.55 4.69
CA GLN A 563 -3.70 -27.24 3.62
C GLN A 563 -4.41 -28.51 3.14
N TRP A 564 -5.72 -28.42 2.95
CA TRP A 564 -6.57 -29.43 2.37
C TRP A 564 -7.49 -28.83 1.32
N ASN A 565 -7.66 -29.51 0.18
CA ASN A 565 -8.53 -29.11 -0.91
C ASN A 565 -9.40 -30.28 -1.34
N TYR A 566 -10.64 -29.98 -1.71
CA TYR A 566 -11.62 -30.94 -2.23
C TYR A 566 -12.27 -30.38 -3.49
N GLY A 567 -12.43 -31.22 -4.52
CA GLY A 567 -13.04 -30.81 -5.77
C GLY A 567 -12.21 -29.85 -6.59
N GLN A 568 -12.80 -29.29 -7.64
CA GLN A 568 -12.17 -28.31 -8.52
C GLN A 568 -12.83 -26.95 -8.34
N ALA A 569 -12.07 -25.93 -7.91
CA ALA A 569 -12.59 -24.59 -7.71
C ALA A 569 -13.14 -23.98 -9.03
N PRO A 570 -14.32 -23.34 -9.01
CA PRO A 570 -14.86 -22.63 -10.16
C PRO A 570 -13.96 -21.44 -10.54
N LYS A 571 -13.88 -21.13 -11.83
CA LYS A 571 -13.18 -19.94 -12.33
C LYS A 571 -14.08 -18.72 -12.18
N ILE A 572 -13.83 -17.91 -11.19
CA ILE A 572 -14.55 -16.64 -10.95
C ILE A 572 -13.66 -15.47 -11.40
N ARG A 573 -14.26 -14.48 -12.06
CA ARG A 573 -13.64 -13.17 -12.23
C ARG A 573 -13.81 -12.41 -10.92
N LEU A 574 -12.72 -12.19 -10.22
CA LEU A 574 -12.70 -11.19 -9.15
C LEU A 574 -12.82 -9.81 -9.80
N PRO A 575 -13.63 -8.89 -9.27
CA PRO A 575 -13.63 -7.51 -9.68
C PRO A 575 -12.19 -6.98 -9.60
N GLN A 576 -11.75 -6.26 -10.63
CA GLN A 576 -10.50 -5.51 -10.51
C GLN A 576 -10.71 -4.51 -9.39
N GLN A 577 -10.06 -4.75 -8.26
CA GLN A 577 -9.95 -3.72 -7.25
C GLN A 577 -9.16 -2.57 -7.88
N ASP A 578 -9.80 -1.42 -8.06
CA ASP A 578 -9.07 -0.16 -8.12
C ASP A 578 -8.35 -0.08 -6.75
N GLN A 579 -7.14 -0.61 -6.70
CA GLN A 579 -6.32 -0.42 -5.50
C GLN A 579 -6.20 1.09 -5.33
N PRO A 580 -6.59 1.64 -4.19
CA PRO A 580 -6.16 2.99 -3.87
C PRO A 580 -4.65 2.99 -4.05
N GLN A 581 -4.15 3.93 -4.84
CA GLN A 581 -2.70 4.05 -5.01
C GLN A 581 -2.11 4.11 -3.60
N PRO A 582 -1.05 3.35 -3.31
CA PRO A 582 -0.48 3.37 -1.98
C PRO A 582 -0.11 4.81 -1.64
N THR A 583 -0.83 5.38 -0.70
CA THR A 583 -0.59 6.71 -0.14
C THR A 583 0.64 6.73 0.77
N SER A 584 1.37 5.61 0.84
CA SER A 584 2.54 5.51 1.69
C SER A 584 3.71 6.27 1.05
N VAL A 585 3.95 7.45 1.55
CA VAL A 585 5.24 8.15 1.40
C VAL A 585 6.35 7.39 2.14
N PHE A 586 5.97 6.50 3.03
CA PHE A 586 6.86 5.57 3.74
C PHE A 586 6.45 4.12 3.45
N PRO A 587 7.41 3.25 3.13
CA PRO A 587 7.20 1.82 2.92
C PRO A 587 6.74 1.11 4.18
#